data_c98bee29ea49cfc6d4d9f15e9d3c86bc
#
_entry.id   c98bee29ea49cfc6d4d9f15e9d3c86bc
#
_cell.length_a   1.000
_cell.length_b   1.000
_cell.length_c   1.000
_cell.angle_alpha   90.00
_cell.angle_beta   90.00
_cell.angle_gamma   90.00
#
_symmetry.space_group_name_H-M   'P 1'
#
loop_
_entity.id
_entity.type
_entity.pdbx_description
1 polymer ?
#
loop_
_entity_poly.entity_id
_entity_poly.type
_entity_poly.pdbx_seq_one_letter_code
_entity_poly.pdbx_strand_id
1 'polypeptide(L)'
;MNNPAIVVCEAIQERPAGGILGIAERGLLPDALVRLGIRRLCGQRLRGESEGGQEGQAVRFAQRIDMLRQSPVAIHTDAANAQHYELPPAFFEQCLGKRLKYSGCYYPRGDETLDQAEEAMLAVYGRRAELADGQSILELGCGWGALTLWMAERYPNAGIVAVSNSQPQRKHIEEQCRQRGLTNVRVITQDVNRLELQSAYFDRCISVEMFEHMRNYEILLARIASWLKPNGKLFVHIFAHKTLMYPFETAGDDNWMGRHFFTGGLMPASDTLLWFQRDLRIEQRWHVDGTHYQRTADHWLANQDAHRERVMATLIEAYGTKAAPLWFQRWRMFWMACAEMFGYDRGQEWLVAHYRFVRP
;
A
#
# COMPACT_ATOMS: atom_id res chain seq x y z
N MET A 1 8.64 -20.14 30.93
CA MET A 1 7.98 -20.17 29.62
C MET A 1 8.08 -18.76 29.11
N ASN A 2 9.14 -18.50 28.34
CA ASN A 2 9.46 -17.16 27.82
C ASN A 2 8.55 -16.87 26.62
N ASN A 3 7.70 -15.88 26.78
CA ASN A 3 6.99 -15.22 25.70
C ASN A 3 8.07 -14.64 24.75
N PRO A 4 8.09 -14.97 23.45
CA PRO A 4 8.99 -14.31 22.53
C PRO A 4 8.52 -12.86 22.42
N ALA A 5 9.12 -12.00 23.23
CA ALA A 5 8.97 -10.56 23.12
C ALA A 5 9.20 -10.18 21.66
N ILE A 6 8.25 -9.45 21.11
CA ILE A 6 8.35 -8.70 19.89
C ILE A 6 9.67 -7.96 19.92
N VAL A 7 10.64 -8.41 19.12
CA VAL A 7 11.89 -7.69 18.92
C VAL A 7 11.52 -6.49 18.07
N VAL A 8 11.02 -5.46 18.70
CA VAL A 8 10.84 -4.15 18.10
C VAL A 8 12.24 -3.69 17.71
N CYS A 9 12.46 -3.56 16.42
CA CYS A 9 13.72 -3.10 15.86
C CYS A 9 14.14 -1.81 16.59
N GLU A 10 15.35 -1.73 17.15
CA GLU A 10 15.90 -0.58 17.89
C GLU A 10 15.90 0.77 17.13
N ALA A 11 15.38 0.80 15.91
CA ALA A 11 15.29 1.97 15.04
C ALA A 11 13.98 2.76 15.15
N ILE A 12 12.98 2.31 15.90
CA ILE A 12 11.73 3.06 16.08
C ILE A 12 12.00 4.17 17.08
N GLN A 13 12.11 5.42 16.61
CA GLN A 13 12.29 6.58 17.49
C GLN A 13 11.09 6.72 18.44
N GLU A 14 11.28 6.34 19.69
CA GLU A 14 10.29 6.49 20.76
C GLU A 14 10.08 7.94 21.22
N ARG A 15 10.87 8.89 20.69
CA ARG A 15 10.82 10.30 21.08
C ARG A 15 10.25 11.15 19.94
N PRO A 16 9.46 12.19 20.29
CA PRO A 16 9.02 13.16 19.30
C PRO A 16 10.20 13.84 18.62
N ALA A 17 10.01 14.27 17.37
CA ALA A 17 10.95 15.13 16.65
C ALA A 17 11.20 16.46 17.37
N GLY A 18 12.18 17.23 16.93
CA GLY A 18 12.40 18.60 17.38
C GLY A 18 11.43 19.60 16.73
N GLY A 19 11.41 20.84 17.23
CA GLY A 19 10.70 21.95 16.62
C GLY A 19 9.18 21.76 16.48
N ILE A 20 8.62 22.35 15.42
CA ILE A 20 7.16 22.36 15.18
C ILE A 20 6.62 20.96 14.89
N LEU A 21 7.42 20.10 14.27
CA LEU A 21 7.06 18.71 14.00
C LEU A 21 6.84 17.94 15.31
N GLY A 22 7.73 18.12 16.30
CA GLY A 22 7.56 17.49 17.60
C GLY A 22 6.36 18.02 18.39
N ILE A 23 5.94 19.29 18.17
CA ILE A 23 4.70 19.83 18.73
C ILE A 23 3.49 19.12 18.09
N ALA A 24 3.53 18.91 16.76
CA ALA A 24 2.49 18.18 16.03
C ALA A 24 2.40 16.71 16.50
N GLU A 25 3.53 16.01 16.64
CA GLU A 25 3.59 14.61 17.13
C GLU A 25 3.08 14.45 18.57
N ARG A 26 3.11 15.50 19.38
CA ARG A 26 2.53 15.51 20.73
C ARG A 26 1.02 15.82 20.73
N GLY A 27 0.43 16.09 19.56
CA GLY A 27 -0.99 16.44 19.45
C GLY A 27 -1.32 17.84 19.97
N LEU A 28 -0.34 18.73 20.04
CA LEU A 28 -0.50 20.09 20.56
C LEU A 28 -0.85 21.11 19.46
N LEU A 29 -0.86 20.69 18.20
CA LEU A 29 -1.33 21.52 17.08
C LEU A 29 -2.73 21.10 16.64
N PRO A 30 -3.62 22.04 16.33
CA PRO A 30 -4.89 21.74 15.67
C PRO A 30 -4.66 21.04 14.32
N ASP A 31 -5.52 20.08 13.98
CA ASP A 31 -5.43 19.32 12.73
C ASP A 31 -5.36 20.20 11.48
N ALA A 32 -6.07 21.34 11.47
CA ALA A 32 -6.04 22.30 10.37
C ALA A 32 -4.62 22.84 10.10
N LEU A 33 -3.83 23.09 11.16
CA LEU A 33 -2.45 23.55 11.03
C LEU A 33 -1.51 22.41 10.60
N VAL A 34 -1.72 21.19 11.10
CA VAL A 34 -0.99 20.00 10.65
C VAL A 34 -1.22 19.77 9.15
N ARG A 35 -2.48 19.80 8.72
CA ARG A 35 -2.85 19.66 7.30
C ARG A 35 -2.27 20.76 6.42
N LEU A 36 -2.27 22.02 6.88
CA LEU A 36 -1.63 23.12 6.17
C LEU A 36 -0.13 22.90 5.99
N GLY A 37 0.55 22.43 7.05
CA GLY A 37 1.97 22.04 7.01
C GLY A 37 2.22 20.95 5.98
N ILE A 38 1.40 19.89 5.96
CA ILE A 38 1.49 18.79 4.99
C ILE A 38 1.32 19.32 3.55
N ARG A 39 0.31 20.16 3.27
CA ARG A 39 0.14 20.75 1.93
C ARG A 39 1.35 21.58 1.49
N ARG A 40 1.97 22.31 2.45
CA ARG A 40 3.20 23.04 2.16
C ARG A 40 4.35 22.12 1.77
N LEU A 41 4.53 20.99 2.48
CA LEU A 41 5.54 19.97 2.15
C LEU A 41 5.26 19.32 0.78
N CYS A 42 4.00 19.03 0.45
CA CYS A 42 3.62 18.57 -0.89
C CYS A 42 4.03 19.57 -1.97
N GLY A 43 3.74 20.86 -1.78
CA GLY A 43 4.16 21.91 -2.71
C GLY A 43 5.69 22.08 -2.80
N GLN A 44 6.42 21.89 -1.71
CA GLN A 44 7.89 21.87 -1.72
C GLN A 44 8.43 20.69 -2.52
N ARG A 45 7.87 19.48 -2.31
CA ARG A 45 8.24 18.29 -3.09
C ARG A 45 8.02 18.52 -4.57
N LEU A 46 6.87 19.02 -4.98
CA LEU A 46 6.58 19.30 -6.40
C LEU A 46 7.60 20.28 -7.00
N ARG A 47 7.94 21.35 -6.29
CA ARG A 47 8.95 22.31 -6.78
C ARG A 47 10.33 21.66 -6.93
N GLY A 48 10.80 20.93 -5.91
CA GLY A 48 12.11 20.27 -5.96
C GLY A 48 12.20 19.23 -7.08
N GLU A 49 11.15 18.41 -7.24
CA GLU A 49 11.12 17.40 -8.32
C GLU A 49 10.95 18.02 -9.71
N SER A 50 10.51 19.28 -9.80
CA SER A 50 10.35 20.03 -11.05
C SER A 50 11.53 20.93 -11.41
N GLU A 51 12.62 20.93 -10.63
CA GLU A 51 13.82 21.73 -10.95
C GLU A 51 14.39 21.38 -12.32
N GLY A 52 14.87 22.39 -13.04
CA GLY A 52 15.37 22.25 -14.42
C GLY A 52 14.28 22.04 -15.47
N GLY A 53 13.00 22.25 -15.10
CA GLY A 53 11.86 22.15 -16.03
C GLY A 53 11.68 20.75 -16.62
N GLN A 54 11.12 20.68 -17.84
CA GLN A 54 10.84 19.41 -18.54
C GLN A 54 12.09 18.57 -18.80
N GLU A 55 13.18 19.22 -19.18
CA GLU A 55 14.46 18.54 -19.46
C GLU A 55 15.05 17.94 -18.19
N GLY A 56 15.11 18.71 -17.09
CA GLY A 56 15.58 18.21 -15.79
C GLY A 56 14.73 17.06 -15.25
N GLN A 57 13.41 17.12 -15.42
CA GLN A 57 12.51 16.02 -15.05
C GLN A 57 12.79 14.76 -15.87
N ALA A 58 12.97 14.90 -17.21
CA ALA A 58 13.26 13.75 -18.09
C ALA A 58 14.60 13.08 -17.73
N VAL A 59 15.63 13.87 -17.43
CA VAL A 59 16.94 13.34 -16.99
C VAL A 59 16.81 12.57 -15.68
N ARG A 60 16.15 13.14 -14.66
CA ARG A 60 15.93 12.46 -13.38
C ARG A 60 15.09 11.20 -13.54
N PHE A 61 14.08 11.23 -14.38
CA PHE A 61 13.25 10.08 -14.65
C PHE A 61 14.06 8.93 -15.26
N ALA A 62 14.87 9.22 -16.28
CA ALA A 62 15.76 8.21 -16.91
C ALA A 62 16.75 7.61 -15.89
N GLN A 63 17.41 8.45 -15.08
CA GLN A 63 18.30 7.99 -14.03
C GLN A 63 17.59 7.06 -13.02
N ARG A 64 16.35 7.37 -12.66
CA ARG A 64 15.54 6.54 -11.75
C ARG A 64 15.12 5.21 -12.38
N ILE A 65 14.79 5.19 -13.68
CA ILE A 65 14.55 3.94 -14.40
C ILE A 65 15.81 3.05 -14.37
N ASP A 66 16.99 3.61 -14.61
CA ASP A 66 18.24 2.87 -14.56
C ASP A 66 18.55 2.35 -13.15
N MET A 67 18.31 3.18 -12.11
CA MET A 67 18.41 2.75 -10.72
C MET A 67 17.48 1.56 -10.42
N LEU A 68 16.22 1.60 -10.89
CA LEU A 68 15.27 0.50 -10.71
C LEU A 68 15.77 -0.80 -11.34
N ARG A 69 16.33 -0.74 -12.55
CA ARG A 69 16.90 -1.91 -13.26
C ARG A 69 18.11 -2.51 -12.57
N GLN A 70 18.91 -1.69 -11.87
CA GLN A 70 20.13 -2.13 -11.16
C GLN A 70 19.85 -2.62 -9.74
N SER A 71 18.67 -2.37 -9.19
CA SER A 71 18.30 -2.74 -7.84
C SER A 71 17.90 -4.22 -7.74
N PRO A 72 17.89 -4.85 -6.54
CA PRO A 72 17.15 -6.09 -6.32
C PRO A 72 15.64 -5.87 -6.50
N VAL A 73 14.84 -6.93 -6.49
CA VAL A 73 13.37 -6.82 -6.67
C VAL A 73 12.75 -5.95 -5.58
N ALA A 74 13.14 -6.16 -4.33
CA ALA A 74 12.70 -5.34 -3.20
C ALA A 74 13.87 -5.03 -2.27
N ILE A 75 13.83 -3.87 -1.64
CA ILE A 75 14.78 -3.41 -0.62
C ILE A 75 14.03 -3.19 0.70
N HIS A 76 14.74 -3.30 1.83
CA HIS A 76 14.19 -3.01 3.17
C HIS A 76 12.88 -3.76 3.50
N THR A 77 12.72 -5.00 3.03
CA THR A 77 11.50 -5.81 3.25
C THR A 77 11.16 -5.98 4.72
N ASP A 78 12.18 -6.12 5.59
CA ASP A 78 11.99 -6.23 7.05
C ASP A 78 11.51 -4.89 7.65
N ALA A 79 12.03 -3.75 7.20
CA ALA A 79 11.61 -2.43 7.68
C ALA A 79 10.16 -2.11 7.27
N ALA A 80 9.77 -2.44 6.03
CA ALA A 80 8.38 -2.28 5.58
C ALA A 80 7.41 -3.13 6.41
N ASN A 81 7.81 -4.36 6.77
CA ASN A 81 7.03 -5.22 7.66
C ASN A 81 6.87 -4.59 9.03
N ALA A 82 7.97 -4.16 9.67
CA ALA A 82 7.95 -3.56 11.00
C ALA A 82 7.08 -2.30 11.06
N GLN A 83 7.08 -1.48 10.01
CA GLN A 83 6.34 -0.22 9.98
C GLN A 83 4.83 -0.38 9.73
N HIS A 84 4.44 -1.34 8.89
CA HIS A 84 3.06 -1.43 8.43
C HIS A 84 2.30 -2.65 8.94
N TYR A 85 2.98 -3.76 9.27
CA TYR A 85 2.32 -5.06 9.42
C TYR A 85 2.57 -5.74 10.77
N GLU A 86 3.38 -5.15 11.65
CA GLU A 86 3.61 -5.70 13.00
C GLU A 86 2.57 -5.25 14.02
N LEU A 87 1.73 -4.25 13.70
CA LEU A 87 0.59 -3.93 14.56
C LEU A 87 -0.43 -5.08 14.53
N PRO A 88 -1.05 -5.37 15.70
CA PRO A 88 -2.11 -6.37 15.75
C PRO A 88 -3.27 -6.05 14.81
N PRO A 89 -3.96 -7.06 14.22
CA PRO A 89 -5.14 -6.85 13.40
C PRO A 89 -6.19 -5.94 14.06
N ALA A 90 -6.31 -6.03 15.39
CA ALA A 90 -7.22 -5.22 16.20
C ALA A 90 -7.06 -3.70 15.98
N PHE A 91 -5.86 -3.21 15.66
CA PHE A 91 -5.67 -1.81 15.29
C PHE A 91 -6.39 -1.48 13.98
N PHE A 92 -6.17 -2.30 12.96
CA PHE A 92 -6.74 -2.10 11.62
C PHE A 92 -8.26 -2.30 11.63
N GLU A 93 -8.78 -3.22 12.44
CA GLU A 93 -10.22 -3.44 12.65
C GLU A 93 -10.94 -2.21 13.23
N GLN A 94 -10.22 -1.35 13.97
CA GLN A 94 -10.79 -0.11 14.50
C GLN A 94 -10.69 1.08 13.51
N CYS A 95 -9.76 1.03 12.56
CA CYS A 95 -9.48 2.15 11.66
C CYS A 95 -10.07 1.94 10.25
N LEU A 96 -9.97 0.71 9.72
CA LEU A 96 -10.40 0.38 8.36
C LEU A 96 -11.90 0.02 8.31
N GLY A 97 -12.42 -0.24 7.12
CA GLY A 97 -13.77 -0.77 6.93
C GLY A 97 -13.82 -2.29 7.13
N LYS A 98 -14.99 -2.87 6.94
CA LYS A 98 -15.27 -4.30 7.20
C LYS A 98 -14.42 -5.29 6.43
N ARG A 99 -13.90 -4.90 5.27
CA ARG A 99 -13.00 -5.73 4.46
C ARG A 99 -11.53 -5.61 4.86
N LEU A 100 -11.19 -4.71 5.78
CA LEU A 100 -9.82 -4.40 6.17
C LEU A 100 -8.94 -4.03 4.97
N LYS A 101 -9.49 -3.25 4.05
CA LYS A 101 -8.80 -2.81 2.86
C LYS A 101 -7.86 -1.65 3.17
N TYR A 102 -6.58 -1.97 3.42
CA TYR A 102 -5.52 -1.01 3.71
C TYR A 102 -4.89 -0.47 2.41
N SER A 103 -5.72 0.13 1.57
CA SER A 103 -5.36 0.75 0.28
C SER A 103 -6.50 1.64 -0.20
N GLY A 104 -6.27 2.51 -1.21
CA GLY A 104 -7.29 3.44 -1.71
C GLY A 104 -8.60 2.77 -2.11
N CYS A 105 -9.72 3.32 -1.66
CA CYS A 105 -11.08 2.86 -1.97
C CYS A 105 -11.71 3.64 -3.13
N TYR A 106 -12.92 3.32 -3.55
CA TYR A 106 -13.60 3.98 -4.68
C TYR A 106 -14.97 4.49 -4.28
N TYR A 107 -15.20 5.78 -4.49
CA TYR A 107 -16.43 6.50 -4.12
C TYR A 107 -17.14 7.00 -5.38
N PRO A 108 -17.87 6.14 -6.10
CA PRO A 108 -18.43 6.50 -7.42
C PRO A 108 -19.47 7.64 -7.37
N ARG A 109 -20.21 7.80 -6.30
CA ARG A 109 -21.16 8.91 -6.11
C ARG A 109 -20.62 10.02 -5.22
N GLY A 110 -19.64 9.68 -4.35
CA GLY A 110 -19.03 10.60 -3.41
C GLY A 110 -19.69 10.67 -2.02
N ASP A 111 -20.72 9.88 -1.78
CA ASP A 111 -21.46 9.79 -0.51
C ASP A 111 -21.39 8.39 0.14
N GLU A 112 -20.58 7.50 -0.42
CA GLU A 112 -20.43 6.15 0.10
C GLU A 112 -19.82 6.16 1.51
N THR A 113 -20.27 5.21 2.34
CA THR A 113 -19.54 4.83 3.55
C THR A 113 -18.22 4.15 3.18
N LEU A 114 -17.28 4.05 4.13
CA LEU A 114 -16.01 3.34 3.89
C LEU A 114 -16.24 1.89 3.45
N ASP A 115 -17.18 1.17 4.10
CA ASP A 115 -17.52 -0.21 3.73
C ASP A 115 -18.01 -0.32 2.29
N GLN A 116 -18.86 0.61 1.86
CA GLN A 116 -19.36 0.66 0.48
C GLN A 116 -18.26 0.98 -0.52
N ALA A 117 -17.34 1.87 -0.14
CA ALA A 117 -16.22 2.26 -0.99
C ALA A 117 -15.17 1.12 -1.12
N GLU A 118 -14.95 0.33 -0.05
CA GLU A 118 -14.14 -0.90 -0.11
C GLU A 118 -14.73 -1.89 -1.11
N GLU A 119 -16.03 -2.21 -0.99
CA GLU A 119 -16.72 -3.13 -1.90
C GLU A 119 -16.73 -2.62 -3.35
N ALA A 120 -16.91 -1.31 -3.54
CA ALA A 120 -16.90 -0.70 -4.88
C ALA A 120 -15.53 -0.85 -5.54
N MET A 121 -14.42 -0.66 -4.80
CA MET A 121 -13.07 -0.83 -5.34
C MET A 121 -12.75 -2.31 -5.62
N LEU A 122 -13.12 -3.23 -4.73
CA LEU A 122 -12.95 -4.67 -4.95
C LEU A 122 -13.71 -5.13 -6.21
N ALA A 123 -14.93 -4.63 -6.42
CA ALA A 123 -15.69 -4.89 -7.64
C ALA A 123 -15.03 -4.29 -8.90
N VAL A 124 -14.36 -3.13 -8.79
CA VAL A 124 -13.55 -2.57 -9.88
C VAL A 124 -12.38 -3.50 -10.22
N TYR A 125 -11.69 -4.06 -9.22
CA TYR A 125 -10.62 -5.03 -9.46
C TYR A 125 -11.14 -6.26 -10.21
N GLY A 126 -12.26 -6.85 -9.76
CA GLY A 126 -12.88 -8.01 -10.42
C GLY A 126 -13.12 -7.78 -11.91
N ARG A 127 -13.67 -6.62 -12.26
CA ARG A 127 -13.93 -6.25 -13.66
C ARG A 127 -12.66 -5.96 -14.45
N ARG A 128 -11.73 -5.14 -13.88
CA ARG A 128 -10.51 -4.71 -14.60
C ARG A 128 -9.49 -5.83 -14.76
N ALA A 129 -9.39 -6.73 -13.78
CA ALA A 129 -8.56 -7.92 -13.86
C ALA A 129 -9.22 -9.08 -14.63
N GLU A 130 -10.48 -8.94 -15.03
CA GLU A 130 -11.26 -9.99 -15.71
C GLU A 130 -11.29 -11.29 -14.89
N LEU A 131 -11.62 -11.16 -13.60
CA LEU A 131 -11.76 -12.31 -12.72
C LEU A 131 -13.03 -13.09 -13.06
N ALA A 132 -12.91 -14.41 -13.03
CA ALA A 132 -14.00 -15.34 -13.24
C ALA A 132 -13.86 -16.56 -12.33
N ASP A 133 -14.99 -17.22 -12.05
CA ASP A 133 -14.99 -18.46 -11.29
C ASP A 133 -14.24 -19.57 -12.04
N GLY A 134 -13.61 -20.48 -11.30
CA GLY A 134 -12.82 -21.56 -11.84
C GLY A 134 -11.38 -21.20 -12.27
N GLN A 135 -10.97 -19.93 -12.18
CA GLN A 135 -9.60 -19.50 -12.47
C GLN A 135 -8.61 -19.89 -11.36
N SER A 136 -7.35 -20.09 -11.74
CA SER A 136 -6.22 -20.11 -10.82
C SER A 136 -5.70 -18.68 -10.67
N ILE A 137 -5.83 -18.10 -9.47
CA ILE A 137 -5.54 -16.69 -9.20
C ILE A 137 -4.38 -16.55 -8.22
N LEU A 138 -3.40 -15.72 -8.56
CA LEU A 138 -2.31 -15.31 -7.67
C LEU A 138 -2.57 -13.89 -7.18
N GLU A 139 -2.49 -13.67 -5.87
CA GLU A 139 -2.48 -12.35 -5.27
C GLU A 139 -1.12 -12.08 -4.62
N LEU A 140 -0.41 -11.06 -5.09
CA LEU A 140 0.87 -10.61 -4.57
C LEU A 140 0.69 -9.40 -3.65
N GLY A 141 1.04 -9.56 -2.37
CA GLY A 141 0.83 -8.53 -1.36
C GLY A 141 -0.62 -8.53 -0.83
N CYS A 142 -1.08 -9.66 -0.28
CA CYS A 142 -2.49 -9.83 0.11
C CYS A 142 -2.93 -9.01 1.34
N GLY A 143 -2.00 -8.37 2.07
CA GLY A 143 -2.33 -7.58 3.25
C GLY A 143 -3.19 -8.36 4.26
N TRP A 144 -4.22 -7.72 4.79
CA TRP A 144 -5.17 -8.35 5.72
C TRP A 144 -6.23 -9.22 5.03
N GLY A 145 -6.07 -9.48 3.73
CA GLY A 145 -6.92 -10.39 2.98
C GLY A 145 -8.19 -9.76 2.41
N ALA A 146 -8.26 -8.44 2.31
CA ALA A 146 -9.44 -7.75 1.77
C ALA A 146 -9.88 -8.32 0.42
N LEU A 147 -8.95 -8.40 -0.54
CA LEU A 147 -9.23 -8.93 -1.87
C LEU A 147 -9.23 -10.47 -1.87
N THR A 148 -8.33 -11.13 -1.14
CA THR A 148 -8.28 -12.60 -1.02
C THR A 148 -9.65 -13.16 -0.62
N LEU A 149 -10.20 -12.68 0.50
CA LEU A 149 -11.47 -13.18 1.05
C LEU A 149 -12.65 -12.80 0.15
N TRP A 150 -12.64 -11.60 -0.42
CA TRP A 150 -13.66 -11.16 -1.36
C TRP A 150 -13.69 -12.04 -2.63
N MET A 151 -12.52 -12.40 -3.18
CA MET A 151 -12.42 -13.32 -4.31
C MET A 151 -12.91 -14.72 -3.95
N ALA A 152 -12.52 -15.22 -2.77
CA ALA A 152 -12.87 -16.55 -2.30
C ALA A 152 -14.40 -16.72 -2.12
N GLU A 153 -15.07 -15.70 -1.59
CA GLU A 153 -16.54 -15.67 -1.45
C GLU A 153 -17.26 -15.61 -2.79
N ARG A 154 -16.71 -14.82 -3.74
CA ARG A 154 -17.38 -14.52 -5.01
C ARG A 154 -17.10 -15.55 -6.10
N TYR A 155 -15.98 -16.24 -6.02
CA TYR A 155 -15.51 -17.24 -7.01
C TYR A 155 -15.19 -18.55 -6.29
N PRO A 156 -16.21 -19.30 -5.84
CA PRO A 156 -16.03 -20.48 -4.98
C PRO A 156 -15.28 -21.63 -5.65
N ASN A 157 -15.28 -21.71 -6.99
CA ASN A 157 -14.54 -22.72 -7.74
C ASN A 157 -13.14 -22.25 -8.20
N ALA A 158 -12.76 -20.99 -7.92
CA ALA A 158 -11.42 -20.50 -8.22
C ALA A 158 -10.42 -20.97 -7.17
N GLY A 159 -9.20 -21.31 -7.60
CA GLY A 159 -8.08 -21.58 -6.70
C GLY A 159 -7.27 -20.30 -6.45
N ILE A 160 -7.22 -19.80 -5.22
CA ILE A 160 -6.55 -18.56 -4.87
C ILE A 160 -5.27 -18.84 -4.09
N VAL A 161 -4.14 -18.35 -4.59
CA VAL A 161 -2.86 -18.32 -3.87
C VAL A 161 -2.56 -16.88 -3.50
N ALA A 162 -2.56 -16.60 -2.20
CA ALA A 162 -2.28 -15.28 -1.65
C ALA A 162 -0.88 -15.25 -1.02
N VAL A 163 -0.07 -14.25 -1.36
CA VAL A 163 1.31 -14.12 -0.89
C VAL A 163 1.45 -12.87 -0.03
N SER A 164 2.02 -13.05 1.16
CA SER A 164 2.45 -11.97 2.06
C SER A 164 3.81 -12.32 2.66
N ASN A 165 4.58 -11.33 3.08
CA ASN A 165 5.79 -11.52 3.88
C ASN A 165 5.52 -11.43 5.40
N SER A 166 4.25 -11.31 5.83
CA SER A 166 3.82 -11.14 7.22
C SER A 166 3.10 -12.39 7.74
N GLN A 167 3.63 -13.01 8.78
CA GLN A 167 3.00 -14.13 9.48
C GLN A 167 1.69 -13.73 10.21
N PRO A 168 1.58 -12.57 10.87
CA PRO A 168 0.31 -12.11 11.42
C PRO A 168 -0.80 -12.01 10.38
N GLN A 169 -0.51 -11.47 9.19
CA GLN A 169 -1.48 -11.37 8.10
C GLN A 169 -1.94 -12.75 7.62
N ARG A 170 -1.00 -13.69 7.44
CA ARG A 170 -1.34 -15.08 7.09
C ARG A 170 -2.29 -15.70 8.09
N LYS A 171 -1.95 -15.63 9.40
CA LYS A 171 -2.78 -16.21 10.46
C LYS A 171 -4.17 -15.61 10.47
N HIS A 172 -4.28 -14.29 10.29
CA HIS A 172 -5.57 -13.60 10.21
C HIS A 172 -6.40 -14.13 9.03
N ILE A 173 -5.83 -14.22 7.81
CA ILE A 173 -6.54 -14.69 6.62
C ILE A 173 -6.98 -16.14 6.79
N GLU A 174 -6.10 -17.03 7.27
CA GLU A 174 -6.41 -18.44 7.50
C GLU A 174 -7.56 -18.60 8.53
N GLU A 175 -7.56 -17.79 9.60
CA GLU A 175 -8.63 -17.75 10.59
C GLU A 175 -9.95 -17.27 9.96
N GLN A 176 -9.93 -16.20 9.16
CA GLN A 176 -11.12 -15.69 8.46
C GLN A 176 -11.68 -16.73 7.47
N CYS A 177 -10.80 -17.43 6.75
CA CYS A 177 -11.22 -18.52 5.87
C CYS A 177 -11.93 -19.63 6.65
N ARG A 178 -11.38 -20.06 7.80
CA ARG A 178 -11.97 -21.09 8.64
C ARG A 178 -13.35 -20.67 9.17
N GLN A 179 -13.48 -19.43 9.67
CA GLN A 179 -14.75 -18.90 10.20
C GLN A 179 -15.83 -18.78 9.14
N ARG A 180 -15.46 -18.49 7.89
CA ARG A 180 -16.40 -18.33 6.76
C ARG A 180 -16.57 -19.60 5.93
N GLY A 181 -15.89 -20.70 6.27
CA GLY A 181 -15.96 -21.97 5.51
C GLY A 181 -15.34 -21.88 4.11
N LEU A 182 -14.38 -20.99 3.89
CA LEU A 182 -13.68 -20.82 2.61
C LEU A 182 -12.55 -21.84 2.50
N THR A 183 -12.60 -22.72 1.50
CA THR A 183 -11.64 -23.82 1.32
C THR A 183 -10.75 -23.63 0.09
N ASN A 184 -10.97 -22.59 -0.68
CA ASN A 184 -10.34 -22.34 -1.97
C ASN A 184 -9.16 -21.31 -1.89
N VAL A 185 -8.65 -21.04 -0.68
CA VAL A 185 -7.53 -20.12 -0.44
C VAL A 185 -6.33 -20.85 0.13
N ARG A 186 -5.15 -20.57 -0.41
CA ARG A 186 -3.85 -20.96 0.14
C ARG A 186 -3.01 -19.72 0.38
N VAL A 187 -2.56 -19.50 1.61
CA VAL A 187 -1.69 -18.37 1.95
C VAL A 187 -0.23 -18.83 2.04
N ILE A 188 0.67 -18.08 1.39
CA ILE A 188 2.12 -18.32 1.42
C ILE A 188 2.77 -17.10 2.11
N THR A 189 3.63 -17.35 3.12
CA THR A 189 4.47 -16.31 3.70
C THR A 189 5.88 -16.46 3.17
N GLN A 190 6.28 -15.54 2.30
CA GLN A 190 7.61 -15.55 1.69
C GLN A 190 8.00 -14.16 1.18
N ASP A 191 9.30 -13.82 1.29
CA ASP A 191 9.88 -12.63 0.68
C ASP A 191 9.82 -12.75 -0.85
N VAL A 192 9.34 -11.70 -1.51
CA VAL A 192 9.23 -11.62 -2.96
C VAL A 192 10.57 -11.81 -3.68
N ASN A 193 11.70 -11.46 -3.05
CA ASN A 193 13.02 -11.68 -3.61
C ASN A 193 13.33 -13.17 -3.83
N ARG A 194 12.73 -14.04 -3.01
CA ARG A 194 12.96 -15.50 -3.00
C ARG A 194 11.74 -16.30 -3.44
N LEU A 195 10.63 -15.62 -3.79
CA LEU A 195 9.39 -16.28 -4.14
C LEU A 195 9.55 -17.08 -5.45
N GLU A 196 9.29 -18.37 -5.36
CA GLU A 196 9.25 -19.29 -6.49
C GLU A 196 7.89 -19.98 -6.52
N LEU A 197 7.22 -19.93 -7.67
CA LEU A 197 5.90 -20.51 -7.88
C LEU A 197 5.92 -21.39 -9.14
N GLN A 198 4.89 -22.21 -9.27
CA GLN A 198 4.73 -23.10 -10.43
C GLN A 198 4.62 -22.28 -11.73
N SER A 199 5.41 -22.64 -12.73
CA SER A 199 5.38 -22.01 -14.05
C SER A 199 4.08 -22.31 -14.79
N ALA A 200 3.60 -21.33 -15.55
CA ALA A 200 2.41 -21.43 -16.41
C ALA A 200 1.17 -22.01 -15.71
N TYR A 201 0.95 -21.60 -14.46
CA TYR A 201 -0.14 -22.13 -13.63
C TYR A 201 -1.31 -21.16 -13.46
N PHE A 202 -1.05 -19.86 -13.34
CA PHE A 202 -2.08 -18.88 -13.01
C PHE A 202 -2.73 -18.27 -14.26
N ASP A 203 -4.06 -18.15 -14.21
CA ASP A 203 -4.84 -17.42 -15.21
C ASP A 203 -4.74 -15.90 -14.97
N ARG A 204 -4.69 -15.50 -13.70
CA ARG A 204 -4.63 -14.11 -13.24
C ARG A 204 -3.60 -13.95 -12.14
N CYS A 205 -2.90 -12.83 -12.18
CA CYS A 205 -2.11 -12.31 -11.08
C CYS A 205 -2.63 -10.92 -10.72
N ILE A 206 -2.78 -10.64 -9.42
CA ILE A 206 -3.26 -9.34 -8.94
C ILE A 206 -2.31 -8.82 -7.88
N SER A 207 -2.04 -7.52 -7.93
CA SER A 207 -1.26 -6.83 -6.90
C SER A 207 -1.89 -5.48 -6.60
N VAL A 208 -2.07 -5.19 -5.31
CA VAL A 208 -2.68 -3.96 -4.81
C VAL A 208 -1.74 -3.31 -3.80
N GLU A 209 -1.26 -2.11 -4.13
CA GLU A 209 -0.35 -1.29 -3.29
C GLU A 209 0.83 -2.10 -2.70
N MET A 210 1.48 -2.87 -3.55
CA MET A 210 2.69 -3.61 -3.23
C MET A 210 3.87 -3.19 -4.14
N PHE A 211 3.59 -2.81 -5.38
CA PHE A 211 4.62 -2.44 -6.35
C PHE A 211 5.41 -1.19 -5.92
N GLU A 212 4.85 -0.32 -5.10
CA GLU A 212 5.50 0.85 -4.50
C GLU A 212 6.68 0.48 -3.60
N HIS A 213 6.67 -0.72 -3.06
CA HIS A 213 7.77 -1.29 -2.25
C HIS A 213 8.79 -2.04 -3.11
N MET A 214 8.52 -2.20 -4.40
CA MET A 214 9.42 -2.89 -5.33
C MET A 214 10.36 -1.90 -6.00
N ARG A 215 11.46 -2.44 -6.54
CA ARG A 215 12.45 -1.68 -7.30
C ARG A 215 12.64 -2.25 -8.70
N ASN A 216 13.12 -3.47 -8.83
CA ASN A 216 13.39 -4.05 -10.13
C ASN A 216 12.13 -4.64 -10.76
N TYR A 217 11.35 -3.77 -11.40
CA TYR A 217 10.13 -4.19 -12.10
C TYR A 217 10.43 -5.12 -13.27
N GLU A 218 11.61 -5.03 -13.91
CA GLU A 218 11.96 -5.92 -15.02
C GLU A 218 12.07 -7.37 -14.57
N ILE A 219 12.78 -7.62 -13.45
CA ILE A 219 12.89 -8.97 -12.86
C ILE A 219 11.54 -9.43 -12.32
N LEU A 220 10.81 -8.54 -11.62
CA LEU A 220 9.51 -8.89 -11.04
C LEU A 220 8.50 -9.29 -12.12
N LEU A 221 8.38 -8.51 -13.18
CA LEU A 221 7.44 -8.79 -14.28
C LEU A 221 7.83 -10.04 -15.07
N ALA A 222 9.14 -10.32 -15.25
CA ALA A 222 9.63 -11.56 -15.84
C ALA A 222 9.21 -12.79 -15.02
N ARG A 223 9.35 -12.72 -13.68
CA ARG A 223 8.90 -13.80 -12.78
C ARG A 223 7.39 -13.99 -12.86
N ILE A 224 6.61 -12.91 -12.77
CA ILE A 224 5.15 -12.97 -12.89
C ILE A 224 4.75 -13.57 -14.24
N ALA A 225 5.39 -13.17 -15.33
CA ALA A 225 5.16 -13.74 -16.66
C ALA A 225 5.42 -15.25 -16.68
N SER A 226 6.47 -15.73 -16.01
CA SER A 226 6.77 -17.17 -15.95
C SER A 226 5.69 -17.97 -15.21
N TRP A 227 5.04 -17.39 -14.21
CA TRP A 227 3.97 -18.05 -13.43
C TRP A 227 2.60 -18.01 -14.12
N LEU A 228 2.36 -17.00 -14.96
CA LEU A 228 1.14 -16.88 -15.73
C LEU A 228 1.09 -17.90 -16.88
N LYS A 229 -0.08 -18.44 -17.19
CA LYS A 229 -0.35 -19.17 -18.42
C LYS A 229 -0.16 -18.27 -19.65
N PRO A 230 0.03 -18.82 -20.87
CA PRO A 230 -0.11 -18.05 -22.09
C PRO A 230 -1.46 -17.30 -22.11
N ASN A 231 -1.48 -16.04 -22.49
CA ASN A 231 -2.62 -15.11 -22.40
C ASN A 231 -3.11 -14.85 -20.95
N GLY A 232 -2.41 -15.32 -19.94
CA GLY A 232 -2.65 -14.95 -18.53
C GLY A 232 -2.43 -13.45 -18.30
N LYS A 233 -3.11 -12.86 -17.32
CA LYS A 233 -3.10 -11.40 -17.12
C LYS A 233 -2.63 -11.03 -15.73
N LEU A 234 -1.84 -9.95 -15.66
CA LEU A 234 -1.49 -9.26 -14.43
C LEU A 234 -2.32 -8.00 -14.32
N PHE A 235 -2.98 -7.81 -13.18
CA PHE A 235 -3.58 -6.55 -12.79
C PHE A 235 -2.78 -5.90 -11.66
N VAL A 236 -2.47 -4.61 -11.79
CA VAL A 236 -1.76 -3.82 -10.79
C VAL A 236 -2.59 -2.60 -10.44
N HIS A 237 -2.83 -2.42 -9.13
CA HIS A 237 -3.25 -1.16 -8.53
C HIS A 237 -2.04 -0.59 -7.77
N ILE A 238 -1.64 0.61 -8.12
CA ILE A 238 -0.49 1.30 -7.54
C ILE A 238 -0.84 2.78 -7.34
N PHE A 239 -0.49 3.36 -6.20
CA PHE A 239 -0.56 4.81 -6.11
C PHE A 239 0.60 5.43 -6.91
N ALA A 240 0.39 6.62 -7.44
CA ALA A 240 1.35 7.27 -8.32
C ALA A 240 1.20 8.79 -8.30
N HIS A 241 2.25 9.49 -8.67
CA HIS A 241 2.15 10.87 -9.12
C HIS A 241 1.90 10.88 -10.65
N LYS A 242 1.22 11.89 -11.15
CA LYS A 242 0.87 11.98 -12.57
C LYS A 242 2.06 11.87 -13.52
N THR A 243 3.22 12.44 -13.18
CA THR A 243 4.43 12.49 -14.02
C THR A 243 5.75 12.31 -13.28
N LEU A 244 5.80 12.57 -11.96
CA LEU A 244 7.03 12.53 -11.18
C LEU A 244 7.24 11.15 -10.54
N MET A 245 8.48 10.67 -10.54
CA MET A 245 8.88 9.48 -9.80
C MET A 245 9.96 9.87 -8.80
N TYR A 246 9.84 9.49 -7.53
CA TYR A 246 10.85 9.79 -6.50
C TYR A 246 10.82 8.77 -5.37
N PRO A 247 11.98 8.43 -4.76
CA PRO A 247 12.04 7.59 -3.57
C PRO A 247 11.54 8.36 -2.34
N PHE A 248 11.05 7.61 -1.35
CA PHE A 248 10.80 8.15 -0.02
C PHE A 248 12.10 8.14 0.78
N GLU A 249 12.69 9.31 0.95
CA GLU A 249 13.90 9.52 1.73
C GLU A 249 13.60 9.41 3.23
N THR A 250 14.61 8.99 4.02
CA THR A 250 14.50 8.88 5.49
C THR A 250 15.29 9.94 6.25
N ALA A 251 16.25 10.59 5.59
CA ALA A 251 17.09 11.63 6.19
C ALA A 251 16.41 13.00 6.14
N GLY A 252 16.55 13.80 7.22
CA GLY A 252 15.98 15.15 7.32
C GLY A 252 14.54 15.19 7.83
N ASP A 253 14.14 16.34 8.38
CA ASP A 253 12.84 16.51 9.04
C ASP A 253 11.66 16.48 8.06
N ASP A 254 11.88 16.90 6.82
CA ASP A 254 10.89 16.89 5.74
C ASP A 254 10.52 15.46 5.24
N ASN A 255 11.31 14.46 5.64
CA ASN A 255 11.14 13.07 5.23
C ASN A 255 10.48 12.18 6.32
N TRP A 256 9.59 12.78 7.10
CA TRP A 256 8.89 12.11 8.20
C TRP A 256 8.13 10.86 7.76
N MET A 257 7.44 10.93 6.61
CA MET A 257 6.69 9.79 6.04
C MET A 257 7.61 8.60 5.74
N GLY A 258 8.72 8.84 5.04
CA GLY A 258 9.71 7.80 4.72
C GLY A 258 10.30 7.16 5.98
N ARG A 259 10.56 7.97 7.02
CA ARG A 259 11.17 7.52 8.27
C ARG A 259 10.27 6.61 9.09
N HIS A 260 8.97 6.95 9.21
CA HIS A 260 8.06 6.29 10.14
C HIS A 260 7.12 5.28 9.48
N PHE A 261 6.80 5.46 8.19
CA PHE A 261 5.75 4.69 7.54
C PHE A 261 6.13 4.12 6.16
N PHE A 262 7.15 4.65 5.48
CA PHE A 262 7.39 4.25 4.10
C PHE A 262 8.88 4.11 3.74
N THR A 263 9.67 3.56 4.67
CA THR A 263 11.12 3.31 4.46
C THR A 263 11.34 2.43 3.24
N GLY A 264 12.19 2.88 2.33
CA GLY A 264 12.49 2.14 1.10
C GLY A 264 11.34 2.13 0.09
N GLY A 265 10.28 2.90 0.27
CA GLY A 265 9.21 3.05 -0.69
C GLY A 265 9.56 3.96 -1.87
N LEU A 266 8.75 3.91 -2.90
CA LEU A 266 8.84 4.73 -4.11
C LEU A 266 7.47 5.37 -4.38
N MET A 267 7.46 6.66 -4.74
CA MET A 267 6.34 7.26 -5.45
C MET A 267 6.62 7.09 -6.95
N PRO A 268 5.96 6.16 -7.65
CA PRO A 268 6.13 6.01 -9.08
C PRO A 268 5.38 7.13 -9.83
N ALA A 269 5.83 7.43 -11.03
CA ALA A 269 5.01 8.15 -11.98
C ALA A 269 3.97 7.21 -12.61
N SER A 270 2.85 7.77 -13.05
CA SER A 270 1.77 6.97 -13.66
C SER A 270 2.17 6.27 -14.98
N ASP A 271 3.31 6.58 -15.54
CA ASP A 271 3.88 5.95 -16.74
C ASP A 271 5.11 5.05 -16.43
N THR A 272 5.53 4.96 -15.17
CA THR A 272 6.71 4.16 -14.80
C THR A 272 6.65 2.74 -15.32
N LEU A 273 5.53 2.04 -15.16
CA LEU A 273 5.41 0.65 -15.59
C LEU A 273 5.37 0.47 -17.11
N LEU A 274 5.14 1.55 -17.90
CA LEU A 274 5.21 1.50 -19.36
C LEU A 274 6.64 1.20 -19.88
N TRP A 275 7.66 1.42 -19.05
CA TRP A 275 9.06 1.18 -19.40
C TRP A 275 9.50 -0.28 -19.22
N PHE A 276 8.62 -1.14 -18.70
CA PHE A 276 8.91 -2.53 -18.35
C PHE A 276 7.95 -3.50 -19.04
N GLN A 277 7.99 -3.57 -20.40
CA GLN A 277 7.06 -4.37 -21.20
C GLN A 277 7.73 -5.49 -21.99
N ARG A 278 8.90 -5.99 -21.54
CA ARG A 278 9.61 -7.08 -22.21
C ARG A 278 8.86 -8.41 -22.13
N ASP A 279 8.41 -8.77 -20.94
CA ASP A 279 7.83 -10.09 -20.65
C ASP A 279 6.31 -10.06 -20.53
N LEU A 280 5.76 -8.91 -20.17
CA LEU A 280 4.33 -8.62 -20.11
C LEU A 280 4.03 -7.33 -20.85
N ARG A 281 2.95 -7.29 -21.63
CA ARG A 281 2.53 -6.11 -22.40
C ARG A 281 1.33 -5.46 -21.77
N ILE A 282 1.32 -4.13 -21.65
CA ILE A 282 0.16 -3.39 -21.19
C ILE A 282 -0.97 -3.51 -22.21
N GLU A 283 -2.09 -4.05 -21.76
CA GLU A 283 -3.33 -4.13 -22.53
C GLU A 283 -4.24 -2.92 -22.25
N GLN A 284 -4.25 -2.46 -20.98
CA GLN A 284 -5.08 -1.32 -20.60
C GLN A 284 -4.53 -0.62 -19.35
N ARG A 285 -4.77 0.69 -19.26
CA ARG A 285 -4.46 1.54 -18.11
C ARG A 285 -5.66 2.40 -17.75
N TRP A 286 -5.88 2.61 -16.44
CA TRP A 286 -6.89 3.52 -15.91
C TRP A 286 -6.28 4.38 -14.83
N HIS A 287 -6.80 5.58 -14.64
CA HIS A 287 -6.54 6.41 -13.48
C HIS A 287 -7.78 6.46 -12.58
N VAL A 288 -7.55 6.52 -11.31
CA VAL A 288 -8.55 6.78 -10.27
C VAL A 288 -8.12 8.06 -9.56
N ASP A 289 -9.00 9.05 -9.53
CA ASP A 289 -8.75 10.37 -8.97
C ASP A 289 -8.26 10.29 -7.53
N GLY A 290 -7.31 11.16 -7.16
CA GLY A 290 -6.72 11.18 -5.82
C GLY A 290 -7.74 11.47 -4.72
N THR A 291 -8.85 12.18 -5.04
CA THR A 291 -9.91 12.48 -4.07
C THR A 291 -10.57 11.22 -3.49
N HIS A 292 -10.54 10.10 -4.20
CA HIS A 292 -10.99 8.80 -3.67
C HIS A 292 -10.10 8.33 -2.53
N TYR A 293 -8.78 8.45 -2.69
CA TYR A 293 -7.84 8.10 -1.62
C TYR A 293 -7.87 9.11 -0.47
N GLN A 294 -8.02 10.41 -0.78
CA GLN A 294 -8.25 11.43 0.24
C GLN A 294 -9.39 11.05 1.17
N ARG A 295 -10.56 10.74 0.62
CA ARG A 295 -11.75 10.32 1.39
C ARG A 295 -11.51 9.04 2.19
N THR A 296 -10.80 8.09 1.60
CA THR A 296 -10.41 6.85 2.28
C THR A 296 -9.61 7.15 3.54
N ALA A 297 -8.57 7.98 3.43
CA ALA A 297 -7.70 8.35 4.54
C ALA A 297 -8.44 9.21 5.60
N ASP A 298 -9.34 10.08 5.17
CA ASP A 298 -10.21 10.86 6.10
C ASP A 298 -11.18 9.94 6.88
N HIS A 299 -11.73 8.90 6.26
CA HIS A 299 -12.54 7.90 6.96
C HIS A 299 -11.70 7.08 7.96
N TRP A 300 -10.47 6.67 7.60
CA TRP A 300 -9.58 5.99 8.53
C TRP A 300 -9.25 6.85 9.75
N LEU A 301 -8.98 8.15 9.54
CA LEU A 301 -8.77 9.10 10.63
C LEU A 301 -10.00 9.24 11.53
N ALA A 302 -11.16 9.39 10.94
CA ALA A 302 -12.42 9.52 11.67
C ALA A 302 -12.72 8.27 12.51
N ASN A 303 -12.48 7.07 11.95
CA ASN A 303 -12.65 5.81 12.67
C ASN A 303 -11.64 5.69 13.82
N GLN A 304 -10.36 6.02 13.60
CA GLN A 304 -9.35 6.01 14.67
C GLN A 304 -9.75 6.92 15.83
N ASP A 305 -10.25 8.12 15.54
CA ASP A 305 -10.69 9.07 16.55
C ASP A 305 -11.96 8.59 17.27
N ALA A 306 -12.92 8.03 16.55
CA ALA A 306 -14.15 7.48 17.12
C ALA A 306 -13.88 6.26 18.03
N HIS A 307 -12.88 5.45 17.71
CA HIS A 307 -12.50 4.26 18.48
C HIS A 307 -11.27 4.47 19.38
N ARG A 308 -11.00 5.71 19.77
CA ARG A 308 -9.78 6.12 20.48
C ARG A 308 -9.38 5.19 21.63
N GLU A 309 -10.32 4.80 22.48
CA GLU A 309 -10.02 3.96 23.65
C GLU A 309 -9.50 2.57 23.25
N ARG A 310 -10.13 1.93 22.27
CA ARG A 310 -9.72 0.61 21.77
C ARG A 310 -8.40 0.68 21.04
N VAL A 311 -8.22 1.70 20.20
CA VAL A 311 -6.96 1.96 19.49
C VAL A 311 -5.83 2.18 20.48
N MET A 312 -6.05 3.00 21.52
CA MET A 312 -5.05 3.23 22.57
C MET A 312 -4.69 1.95 23.33
N ALA A 313 -5.67 1.11 23.67
CA ALA A 313 -5.40 -0.17 24.32
C ALA A 313 -4.47 -1.06 23.47
N THR A 314 -4.76 -1.18 22.17
CA THR A 314 -3.91 -1.92 21.21
C THR A 314 -2.50 -1.33 21.07
N LEU A 315 -2.40 0.00 21.01
CA LEU A 315 -1.08 0.66 20.93
C LEU A 315 -0.26 0.53 22.23
N ILE A 316 -0.92 0.50 23.40
CA ILE A 316 -0.26 0.23 24.68
C ILE A 316 0.31 -1.20 24.69
N GLU A 317 -0.42 -2.16 24.18
CA GLU A 317 0.05 -3.55 24.04
C GLU A 317 1.26 -3.65 23.11
N ALA A 318 1.22 -2.93 21.98
CA ALA A 318 2.27 -2.98 20.94
C ALA A 318 3.52 -2.16 21.33
N TYR A 319 3.36 -0.94 21.84
CA TYR A 319 4.45 0.03 22.04
C TYR A 319 4.71 0.41 23.51
N GLY A 320 3.89 -0.09 24.44
CA GLY A 320 3.94 0.28 25.84
C GLY A 320 3.28 1.63 26.16
N THR A 321 2.96 1.83 27.43
CA THR A 321 2.16 2.98 27.91
C THR A 321 2.80 4.34 27.60
N LYS A 322 4.14 4.41 27.57
CA LYS A 322 4.86 5.69 27.34
C LYS A 322 4.84 6.11 25.87
N ALA A 323 4.96 5.16 24.93
CA ALA A 323 5.07 5.44 23.51
C ALA A 323 3.69 5.46 22.80
N ALA A 324 2.68 4.77 23.34
CA ALA A 324 1.36 4.67 22.71
C ALA A 324 0.71 6.02 22.37
N PRO A 325 0.74 7.08 23.23
CA PRO A 325 0.16 8.37 22.87
C PRO A 325 0.85 9.03 21.66
N LEU A 326 2.18 8.88 21.58
CA LEU A 326 2.96 9.37 20.43
C LEU A 326 2.57 8.64 19.15
N TRP A 327 2.47 7.30 19.21
CA TRP A 327 2.08 6.49 18.06
C TRP A 327 0.63 6.70 17.65
N PHE A 328 -0.28 6.93 18.59
CA PHE A 328 -1.65 7.32 18.28
C PHE A 328 -1.68 8.60 17.42
N GLN A 329 -0.91 9.62 17.83
CA GLN A 329 -0.84 10.87 17.08
C GLN A 329 -0.09 10.71 15.75
N ARG A 330 0.97 9.89 15.69
CA ARG A 330 1.68 9.59 14.44
C ARG A 330 0.76 8.93 13.42
N TRP A 331 -0.08 7.98 13.82
CA TRP A 331 -1.08 7.37 12.93
C TRP A 331 -2.10 8.40 12.44
N ARG A 332 -2.58 9.29 13.31
CA ARG A 332 -3.45 10.40 12.87
C ARG A 332 -2.75 11.27 11.82
N MET A 333 -1.50 11.65 12.06
CA MET A 333 -0.71 12.45 11.13
C MET A 333 -0.47 11.70 9.81
N PHE A 334 -0.28 10.38 9.85
CA PHE A 334 -0.15 9.56 8.66
C PHE A 334 -1.42 9.57 7.80
N TRP A 335 -2.58 9.39 8.41
CA TRP A 335 -3.86 9.51 7.69
C TRP A 335 -4.05 10.91 7.09
N MET A 336 -3.76 11.96 7.87
CA MET A 336 -3.79 13.33 7.35
C MET A 336 -2.81 13.55 6.21
N ALA A 337 -1.61 12.98 6.28
CA ALA A 337 -0.62 13.11 5.22
C ALA A 337 -1.08 12.42 3.92
N CYS A 338 -1.64 11.24 4.02
CA CYS A 338 -2.27 10.56 2.87
C CYS A 338 -3.42 11.40 2.30
N ALA A 339 -4.34 11.88 3.17
CA ALA A 339 -5.48 12.69 2.73
C ALA A 339 -5.05 13.98 2.01
N GLU A 340 -4.10 14.72 2.56
CA GLU A 340 -3.66 15.99 1.99
C GLU A 340 -2.82 15.81 0.71
N MET A 341 -2.02 14.75 0.64
CA MET A 341 -1.24 14.44 -0.55
C MET A 341 -2.16 14.04 -1.71
N PHE A 342 -3.03 13.06 -1.50
CA PHE A 342 -3.95 12.62 -2.56
C PHE A 342 -5.04 13.65 -2.89
N GLY A 343 -5.44 14.48 -1.92
CA GLY A 343 -6.37 15.60 -2.14
C GLY A 343 -5.74 16.85 -2.76
N TYR A 344 -4.41 16.88 -2.91
CA TYR A 344 -3.69 18.04 -3.45
C TYR A 344 -4.16 18.37 -4.86
N ASP A 345 -4.33 19.67 -5.13
CA ASP A 345 -4.90 20.14 -6.41
C ASP A 345 -6.17 19.39 -6.82
N ARG A 346 -7.07 19.15 -5.87
CA ARG A 346 -8.33 18.44 -6.09
C ARG A 346 -8.13 17.02 -6.65
N GLY A 347 -7.07 16.33 -6.22
CA GLY A 347 -6.76 14.96 -6.60
C GLY A 347 -6.05 14.80 -7.95
N GLN A 348 -5.55 15.90 -8.54
CA GLN A 348 -4.98 15.87 -9.89
C GLN A 348 -3.43 15.74 -9.92
N GLU A 349 -2.77 15.74 -8.76
CA GLU A 349 -1.32 15.54 -8.69
C GLU A 349 -0.98 14.09 -8.36
N TRP A 350 -1.44 13.59 -7.23
CA TRP A 350 -1.28 12.20 -6.82
C TRP A 350 -2.59 11.45 -7.00
N LEU A 351 -2.51 10.28 -7.57
CA LEU A 351 -3.64 9.47 -8.00
C LEU A 351 -3.36 7.99 -7.79
N VAL A 352 -4.33 7.15 -8.11
CA VAL A 352 -4.12 5.70 -8.23
C VAL A 352 -4.14 5.32 -9.70
N ALA A 353 -3.14 4.57 -10.14
CA ALA A 353 -3.07 4.01 -11.47
C ALA A 353 -3.38 2.51 -11.45
N HIS A 354 -4.23 2.07 -12.35
CA HIS A 354 -4.47 0.66 -12.61
C HIS A 354 -3.90 0.28 -13.96
N TYR A 355 -3.27 -0.88 -14.01
CA TYR A 355 -2.76 -1.46 -15.26
C TYR A 355 -3.24 -2.90 -15.38
N ARG A 356 -3.56 -3.29 -16.60
CA ARG A 356 -3.71 -4.68 -16.97
C ARG A 356 -2.68 -5.03 -18.02
N PHE A 357 -1.87 -6.01 -17.70
CA PHE A 357 -0.90 -6.59 -18.60
C PHE A 357 -1.38 -7.96 -19.07
N VAL A 358 -0.93 -8.37 -20.23
CA VAL A 358 -1.12 -9.70 -20.78
C VAL A 358 0.24 -10.35 -21.04
N ARG A 359 0.34 -11.65 -20.74
CA ARG A 359 1.46 -12.48 -21.18
C ARG A 359 1.22 -12.83 -22.67
N PRO A 360 2.14 -12.45 -23.59
CA PRO A 360 2.04 -12.85 -25.00
C PRO A 360 2.04 -14.35 -25.20
#